data_5d9ccec8abce2a1b7b3024c76634714f
#
_entry.id   5d9ccec8abce2a1b7b3024c76634714f
#
_cell.length_a   1.000
_cell.length_b   1.000
_cell.length_c   1.000
_cell.angle_alpha   90.00
_cell.angle_beta   90.00
_cell.angle_gamma   90.00
#
_symmetry.space_group_name_H-M   'P 1'
#
loop_
_entity.id
_entity.type
_entity.pdbx_description
1 polymer ?
#
loop_
_entity_poly.entity_id
_entity_poly.type
_entity_poly.pdbx_seq_one_letter_code
_entity_poly.pdbx_strand_id
1 'polypeptide(L)'
;MTAGTRTVVLAANSLWYITNFRTGLVRALRDAGYRPIVVAPADPKNEGRLAELGIEFVPIKIDRKGLNPIVELSLLSRLSRLLRRLRPSAYVGFTIKPNIYGAVAASRLRIPVIANVSGLGTAFIRRGALQRTVTGLYRIAFRRAVVFFENADDRQLFVDRRILRPEQARLVPGSGIDLDSFVVADLPSDETIFLLIARLIGDKGVREFVEAARSLRQRMPHARFQLLGGIDEGNRTSIQKPELDAWVHAGVIEYLGETDDVRPFIAKASAVVLPSYREGLPRSLLEGAAMGRPLIATDVPGCRDVVDEGVNGFLCESRNPVSLADAMWRLGSLPEQQRSSMGAAARRKVQEQFSEALVIRAYLNALAGLQRN
;
A
#
# COMPACT_ATOMS: atom_id res chain seq x y z
N MET A 1 16.35 13.06 -36.35
CA MET A 1 14.98 12.58 -36.04
C MET A 1 14.77 12.73 -34.54
N THR A 2 14.03 13.74 -34.12
CA THR A 2 13.64 13.93 -32.72
C THR A 2 12.78 12.74 -32.34
N ALA A 3 13.29 11.89 -31.46
CA ALA A 3 12.52 10.75 -30.90
C ALA A 3 11.22 11.30 -30.25
N GLY A 4 10.09 11.04 -30.90
CA GLY A 4 8.80 11.52 -30.39
C GLY A 4 8.61 11.09 -28.96
N THR A 5 8.16 12.00 -28.09
CA THR A 5 7.96 11.79 -26.65
C THR A 5 7.09 10.55 -26.43
N ARG A 6 7.62 9.54 -25.77
CA ARG A 6 6.96 8.24 -25.57
C ARG A 6 5.90 8.36 -24.47
N THR A 7 4.66 8.17 -24.81
CA THR A 7 3.55 8.23 -23.86
C THR A 7 3.47 6.95 -23.02
N VAL A 8 3.36 7.09 -21.69
CA VAL A 8 3.10 5.99 -20.75
C VAL A 8 1.81 6.29 -20.00
N VAL A 9 0.85 5.38 -20.08
CA VAL A 9 -0.43 5.49 -19.34
C VAL A 9 -0.28 4.80 -18.00
N LEU A 10 -0.57 5.52 -16.90
CA LEU A 10 -0.61 5.00 -15.54
C LEU A 10 -2.07 4.99 -15.05
N ALA A 11 -2.62 3.82 -14.78
CA ALA A 11 -4.03 3.68 -14.41
C ALA A 11 -4.22 3.10 -13.01
N ALA A 12 -5.10 3.75 -12.21
CA ALA A 12 -5.49 3.30 -10.89
C ALA A 12 -7.00 3.46 -10.66
N ASN A 13 -7.55 2.78 -9.65
CA ASN A 13 -8.97 2.91 -9.28
C ASN A 13 -9.26 4.15 -8.41
N SER A 14 -8.26 4.98 -8.13
CA SER A 14 -8.36 6.21 -7.34
C SER A 14 -7.22 7.14 -7.73
N LEU A 15 -7.53 8.41 -7.95
CA LEU A 15 -6.52 9.43 -8.19
C LEU A 15 -5.67 9.66 -6.93
N TRP A 16 -6.29 9.64 -5.76
CA TRP A 16 -5.61 9.69 -4.47
C TRP A 16 -4.47 8.66 -4.35
N TYR A 17 -4.65 7.43 -4.87
CA TYR A 17 -3.59 6.41 -4.87
C TYR A 17 -2.35 6.87 -5.65
N ILE A 18 -2.54 7.47 -6.81
CA ILE A 18 -1.43 7.98 -7.64
C ILE A 18 -0.74 9.15 -6.94
N THR A 19 -1.52 10.12 -6.46
CA THR A 19 -0.98 11.36 -5.86
C THR A 19 -0.31 11.14 -4.50
N ASN A 20 -0.65 10.08 -3.78
CA ASN A 20 -0.02 9.79 -2.49
C ASN A 20 1.09 8.74 -2.57
N PHE A 21 1.05 7.82 -3.55
CA PHE A 21 1.98 6.68 -3.55
C PHE A 21 2.80 6.54 -4.83
N ARG A 22 2.51 7.30 -5.88
CA ARG A 22 3.19 7.13 -7.18
C ARG A 22 3.66 8.45 -7.78
N THR A 23 3.61 9.55 -7.03
CA THR A 23 4.03 10.88 -7.50
C THR A 23 5.51 10.89 -7.90
N GLY A 24 6.40 10.31 -7.10
CA GLY A 24 7.82 10.19 -7.43
C GLY A 24 8.05 9.39 -8.70
N LEU A 25 7.34 8.25 -8.88
CA LEU A 25 7.41 7.49 -10.13
C LEU A 25 6.95 8.31 -11.34
N VAL A 26 5.84 9.05 -11.21
CA VAL A 26 5.31 9.89 -12.32
C VAL A 26 6.29 10.99 -12.69
N ARG A 27 6.90 11.67 -11.69
CA ARG A 27 7.97 12.66 -11.91
C ARG A 27 9.17 12.04 -12.60
N ALA A 28 9.67 10.92 -12.11
CA ALA A 28 10.82 10.24 -12.65
C ALA A 28 10.61 9.78 -14.11
N LEU A 29 9.41 9.35 -14.47
CA LEU A 29 9.06 9.04 -15.85
C LEU A 29 9.15 10.28 -16.75
N ARG A 30 8.60 11.42 -16.29
CA ARG A 30 8.70 12.70 -17.03
C ARG A 30 10.16 13.11 -17.21
N ASP A 31 10.94 13.06 -16.13
CA ASP A 31 12.35 13.47 -16.12
C ASP A 31 13.22 12.53 -16.97
N ALA A 32 12.80 11.27 -17.15
CA ALA A 32 13.39 10.31 -18.09
C ALA A 32 12.91 10.48 -19.54
N GLY A 33 12.17 11.56 -19.87
CA GLY A 33 11.73 11.89 -21.23
C GLY A 33 10.46 11.16 -21.69
N TYR A 34 9.74 10.49 -20.80
CA TYR A 34 8.41 9.97 -21.11
C TYR A 34 7.34 11.08 -20.95
N ARG A 35 6.19 10.88 -21.59
CA ARG A 35 4.95 11.63 -21.33
C ARG A 35 4.02 10.78 -20.49
N PRO A 36 4.05 10.89 -19.15
CA PRO A 36 3.12 10.16 -18.30
C PRO A 36 1.70 10.77 -18.40
N ILE A 37 0.71 9.91 -18.59
CA ILE A 37 -0.71 10.26 -18.56
C ILE A 37 -1.36 9.43 -17.45
N VAL A 38 -1.91 10.11 -16.45
CA VAL A 38 -2.62 9.46 -15.34
C VAL A 38 -4.08 9.24 -15.70
N VAL A 39 -4.58 8.02 -15.47
CA VAL A 39 -5.97 7.61 -15.75
C VAL A 39 -6.59 7.05 -14.48
N ALA A 40 -7.56 7.76 -13.93
CA ALA A 40 -8.25 7.37 -12.69
C ALA A 40 -9.66 8.02 -12.64
N PRO A 41 -10.53 7.65 -11.69
CA PRO A 41 -11.74 8.41 -11.42
C PRO A 41 -11.44 9.86 -11.08
N ALA A 42 -12.36 10.76 -11.50
CA ALA A 42 -12.28 12.18 -11.14
C ALA A 42 -12.25 12.34 -9.61
N ASP A 43 -11.38 13.22 -9.15
CA ASP A 43 -11.17 13.53 -7.74
C ASP A 43 -10.68 14.99 -7.63
N PRO A 44 -11.61 15.96 -7.53
CA PRO A 44 -11.27 17.38 -7.54
C PRO A 44 -10.26 17.78 -6.46
N LYS A 45 -10.26 17.08 -5.31
CA LYS A 45 -9.28 17.32 -4.23
C LYS A 45 -7.85 17.01 -4.67
N ASN A 46 -7.65 16.00 -5.52
CA ASN A 46 -6.33 15.50 -5.90
C ASN A 46 -5.90 15.92 -7.33
N GLU A 47 -6.80 16.43 -8.16
CA GLU A 47 -6.48 16.87 -9.53
C GLU A 47 -5.48 18.03 -9.55
N GLY A 48 -5.62 19.00 -8.65
CA GLY A 48 -4.69 20.13 -8.52
C GLY A 48 -3.23 19.70 -8.31
N ARG A 49 -3.01 18.64 -7.54
CA ARG A 49 -1.66 18.09 -7.28
C ARG A 49 -0.96 17.55 -8.53
N LEU A 50 -1.71 17.01 -9.49
CA LEU A 50 -1.15 16.60 -10.79
C LEU A 50 -0.92 17.79 -11.70
N ALA A 51 -1.82 18.77 -11.69
CA ALA A 51 -1.66 20.01 -12.47
C ALA A 51 -0.41 20.79 -12.07
N GLU A 52 -0.13 20.92 -10.75
CA GLU A 52 1.09 21.52 -10.22
C GLU A 52 2.37 20.81 -10.72
N LEU A 53 2.28 19.51 -10.99
CA LEU A 53 3.38 18.72 -11.55
C LEU A 53 3.47 18.80 -13.08
N GLY A 54 2.53 19.46 -13.74
CA GLY A 54 2.43 19.47 -15.21
C GLY A 54 2.11 18.10 -15.80
N ILE A 55 1.40 17.23 -15.06
CA ILE A 55 1.07 15.86 -15.45
C ILE A 55 -0.35 15.82 -16.04
N GLU A 56 -0.46 15.25 -17.24
CA GLU A 56 -1.76 15.08 -17.89
C GLU A 56 -2.62 14.06 -17.15
N PHE A 57 -3.86 14.44 -16.88
CA PHE A 57 -4.86 13.59 -16.23
C PHE A 57 -6.06 13.36 -17.17
N VAL A 58 -6.50 12.12 -17.27
CA VAL A 58 -7.70 11.75 -18.03
C VAL A 58 -8.67 11.02 -17.09
N PRO A 59 -9.79 11.65 -16.74
CA PRO A 59 -10.78 11.02 -15.86
C PRO A 59 -11.47 9.85 -16.55
N ILE A 60 -11.64 8.74 -15.80
CA ILE A 60 -12.40 7.58 -16.26
C ILE A 60 -13.25 7.02 -15.10
N LYS A 61 -14.51 6.76 -15.36
CA LYS A 61 -15.40 6.17 -14.34
C LYS A 61 -15.02 4.71 -14.07
N ILE A 62 -14.59 4.41 -12.83
CA ILE A 62 -14.31 3.05 -12.33
C ILE A 62 -15.16 2.85 -11.08
N ASP A 63 -16.02 1.84 -11.09
CA ASP A 63 -16.69 1.40 -9.86
C ASP A 63 -15.70 0.60 -9.00
N ARG A 64 -15.35 1.13 -7.83
CA ARG A 64 -14.30 0.54 -6.97
C ARG A 64 -14.72 -0.80 -6.35
N LYS A 65 -16.00 -1.03 -6.09
CA LYS A 65 -16.52 -2.15 -5.28
C LYS A 65 -17.46 -3.09 -6.03
N GLY A 66 -18.06 -2.65 -7.15
CA GLY A 66 -19.03 -3.42 -7.92
C GLY A 66 -18.41 -4.61 -8.65
N LEU A 67 -19.22 -5.65 -8.84
CA LEU A 67 -18.91 -6.86 -9.63
C LEU A 67 -19.92 -7.07 -10.77
N ASN A 68 -20.66 -6.02 -11.17
CA ASN A 68 -21.65 -6.11 -12.23
C ASN A 68 -20.96 -6.28 -13.60
N PRO A 69 -21.16 -7.41 -14.31
CA PRO A 69 -20.49 -7.69 -15.58
C PRO A 69 -20.70 -6.62 -16.65
N ILE A 70 -21.87 -5.99 -16.71
CA ILE A 70 -22.19 -4.95 -17.69
C ILE A 70 -21.33 -3.70 -17.43
N VAL A 71 -21.19 -3.31 -16.17
CA VAL A 71 -20.34 -2.18 -15.75
C VAL A 71 -18.88 -2.48 -16.07
N GLU A 72 -18.42 -3.71 -15.85
CA GLU A 72 -17.05 -4.13 -16.13
C GLU A 72 -16.75 -4.19 -17.63
N LEU A 73 -17.68 -4.67 -18.45
CA LEU A 73 -17.55 -4.62 -19.92
C LEU A 73 -17.54 -3.18 -20.45
N SER A 74 -18.34 -2.31 -19.85
CA SER A 74 -18.34 -0.87 -20.18
C SER A 74 -16.99 -0.24 -19.83
N LEU A 75 -16.37 -0.60 -18.69
CA LEU A 75 -15.03 -0.15 -18.30
C LEU A 75 -13.98 -0.64 -19.32
N LEU A 76 -14.00 -1.91 -19.69
CA LEU A 76 -13.12 -2.47 -20.70
C LEU A 76 -13.24 -1.71 -22.05
N SER A 77 -14.47 -1.41 -22.47
CA SER A 77 -14.73 -0.65 -23.71
C SER A 77 -14.18 0.78 -23.62
N ARG A 78 -14.38 1.47 -22.50
CA ARG A 78 -13.84 2.83 -22.29
C ARG A 78 -12.31 2.85 -22.29
N LEU A 79 -11.67 1.90 -21.58
CA LEU A 79 -10.22 1.77 -21.58
C LEU A 79 -9.68 1.44 -22.99
N SER A 80 -10.34 0.53 -23.72
CA SER A 80 -9.94 0.21 -25.10
C SER A 80 -10.02 1.39 -26.04
N ARG A 81 -11.08 2.23 -25.95
CA ARG A 81 -11.21 3.46 -26.74
C ARG A 81 -10.15 4.49 -26.38
N LEU A 82 -9.91 4.68 -25.09
CA LEU A 82 -8.90 5.61 -24.60
C LEU A 82 -7.49 5.22 -25.08
N LEU A 83 -7.09 3.96 -24.87
CA LEU A 83 -5.77 3.47 -25.29
C LEU A 83 -5.57 3.49 -26.79
N ARG A 84 -6.63 3.23 -27.58
CA ARG A 84 -6.59 3.36 -29.05
C ARG A 84 -6.36 4.79 -29.49
N ARG A 85 -6.94 5.78 -28.77
CA ARG A 85 -6.77 7.21 -29.04
C ARG A 85 -5.37 7.69 -28.66
N LEU A 86 -4.90 7.30 -27.45
CA LEU A 86 -3.62 7.76 -26.91
C LEU A 86 -2.41 7.05 -27.53
N ARG A 87 -2.56 5.83 -28.02
CA ARG A 87 -1.50 4.97 -28.59
C ARG A 87 -0.22 4.97 -27.73
N PRO A 88 -0.32 4.67 -26.42
CA PRO A 88 0.84 4.76 -25.54
C PRO A 88 1.88 3.68 -25.89
N SER A 89 3.14 3.96 -25.61
CA SER A 89 4.25 3.01 -25.72
C SER A 89 4.22 1.93 -24.66
N ALA A 90 3.57 2.20 -23.51
CA ALA A 90 3.33 1.23 -22.44
C ALA A 90 2.10 1.62 -21.61
N TYR A 91 1.47 0.61 -21.03
CA TYR A 91 0.39 0.72 -20.05
C TYR A 91 0.90 0.19 -18.71
N VAL A 92 0.73 0.99 -17.64
CA VAL A 92 1.07 0.63 -16.26
C VAL A 92 -0.22 0.60 -15.45
N GLY A 93 -0.61 -0.59 -14.97
CA GLY A 93 -1.79 -0.77 -14.14
C GLY A 93 -1.44 -0.88 -12.66
N PHE A 94 -2.20 -0.16 -11.84
CA PHE A 94 -2.22 -0.31 -10.39
C PHE A 94 -3.62 -0.69 -9.94
N THR A 95 -3.73 -1.45 -8.86
CA THR A 95 -5.01 -1.92 -8.34
C THR A 95 -5.76 -2.92 -9.26
N ILE A 96 -6.74 -3.64 -8.70
CA ILE A 96 -7.32 -4.85 -9.32
C ILE A 96 -7.95 -4.57 -10.70
N LYS A 97 -8.85 -3.57 -10.81
CA LYS A 97 -9.60 -3.35 -12.05
C LYS A 97 -8.74 -2.81 -13.20
N PRO A 98 -7.87 -1.80 -13.01
CA PRO A 98 -6.87 -1.42 -13.98
C PRO A 98 -5.94 -2.56 -14.39
N ASN A 99 -5.50 -3.40 -13.43
CA ASN A 99 -4.66 -4.56 -13.71
C ASN A 99 -5.37 -5.62 -14.57
N ILE A 100 -6.68 -5.79 -14.44
CA ILE A 100 -7.44 -6.76 -15.22
C ILE A 100 -7.90 -6.14 -16.54
N TYR A 101 -8.80 -5.16 -16.48
CA TYR A 101 -9.46 -4.62 -17.66
C TYR A 101 -8.55 -3.74 -18.52
N GLY A 102 -7.66 -2.96 -17.88
CA GLY A 102 -6.67 -2.15 -18.58
C GLY A 102 -5.62 -3.01 -19.27
N ALA A 103 -5.10 -4.04 -18.59
CA ALA A 103 -4.15 -4.96 -19.19
C ALA A 103 -4.76 -5.76 -20.37
N VAL A 104 -6.03 -6.20 -20.25
CA VAL A 104 -6.74 -6.84 -21.36
C VAL A 104 -6.92 -5.89 -22.54
N ALA A 105 -7.32 -4.63 -22.29
CA ALA A 105 -7.49 -3.61 -23.33
C ALA A 105 -6.15 -3.32 -24.03
N ALA A 106 -5.08 -3.12 -23.27
CA ALA A 106 -3.73 -2.85 -23.78
C ALA A 106 -3.20 -4.03 -24.60
N SER A 107 -3.33 -5.26 -24.08
CA SER A 107 -2.87 -6.47 -24.77
C SER A 107 -3.55 -6.70 -26.11
N ARG A 108 -4.86 -6.40 -26.22
CA ARG A 108 -5.61 -6.48 -27.49
C ARG A 108 -5.11 -5.47 -28.53
N LEU A 109 -4.58 -4.34 -28.06
CA LEU A 109 -3.99 -3.30 -28.89
C LEU A 109 -2.47 -3.49 -29.10
N ARG A 110 -1.89 -4.59 -28.63
CA ARG A 110 -0.45 -4.87 -28.64
C ARG A 110 0.39 -3.83 -27.92
N ILE A 111 -0.19 -3.12 -26.94
CA ILE A 111 0.51 -2.19 -26.06
C ILE A 111 1.17 -3.00 -24.94
N PRO A 112 2.50 -2.85 -24.72
CA PRO A 112 3.19 -3.50 -23.61
C PRO A 112 2.57 -3.15 -22.24
N VAL A 113 2.48 -4.14 -21.34
CA VAL A 113 1.81 -4.02 -20.05
C VAL A 113 2.79 -4.26 -18.91
N ILE A 114 2.80 -3.34 -17.95
CA ILE A 114 3.32 -3.54 -16.61
C ILE A 114 2.13 -3.50 -15.64
N ALA A 115 1.97 -4.51 -14.80
CA ALA A 115 0.93 -4.55 -13.78
C ALA A 115 1.57 -4.60 -12.39
N ASN A 116 1.04 -3.84 -11.44
CA ASN A 116 1.49 -3.87 -10.04
C ASN A 116 0.42 -4.46 -9.14
N VAL A 117 0.72 -5.60 -8.54
CA VAL A 117 -0.14 -6.27 -7.57
C VAL A 117 0.29 -5.84 -6.17
N SER A 118 -0.39 -4.80 -5.65
CA SER A 118 -0.11 -4.20 -4.33
C SER A 118 -0.79 -4.93 -3.15
N GLY A 119 -1.12 -6.19 -3.35
CA GLY A 119 -1.81 -7.05 -2.40
C GLY A 119 -3.01 -7.73 -3.05
N LEU A 120 -3.40 -8.87 -2.50
CA LEU A 120 -4.43 -9.72 -3.11
C LEU A 120 -5.86 -9.32 -2.74
N GLY A 121 -6.01 -8.46 -1.73
CA GLY A 121 -7.30 -8.04 -1.22
C GLY A 121 -8.15 -9.22 -0.69
N THR A 122 -9.38 -8.92 -0.31
CA THR A 122 -10.30 -9.89 0.30
C THR A 122 -10.71 -11.04 -0.64
N ALA A 123 -10.58 -10.86 -1.96
CA ALA A 123 -10.91 -11.88 -2.96
C ALA A 123 -10.03 -13.14 -2.87
N PHE A 124 -8.83 -13.04 -2.33
CA PHE A 124 -7.90 -14.16 -2.14
C PHE A 124 -7.87 -14.69 -0.69
N ILE A 125 -8.44 -13.97 0.26
CA ILE A 125 -8.55 -14.40 1.68
C ILE A 125 -9.58 -15.52 1.82
N ARG A 126 -10.66 -15.50 1.02
CA ARG A 126 -11.74 -16.49 1.07
C ARG A 126 -11.69 -17.41 -0.17
N ARG A 127 -11.70 -18.70 0.04
CA ARG A 127 -11.86 -19.71 -1.04
C ARG A 127 -13.30 -19.68 -1.55
N GLY A 128 -13.51 -19.71 -2.89
CA GLY A 128 -14.84 -19.71 -3.48
C GLY A 128 -14.87 -19.38 -4.97
N ALA A 129 -16.09 -19.27 -5.52
CA ALA A 129 -16.31 -18.96 -6.93
C ALA A 129 -15.68 -17.63 -7.36
N LEU A 130 -15.77 -16.59 -6.51
CA LEU A 130 -15.16 -15.28 -6.75
C LEU A 130 -13.65 -15.39 -6.97
N GLN A 131 -12.95 -16.17 -6.14
CA GLN A 131 -11.50 -16.38 -6.27
C GLN A 131 -11.17 -17.05 -7.60
N ARG A 132 -11.96 -18.08 -8.04
CA ARG A 132 -11.75 -18.76 -9.33
C ARG A 132 -11.93 -17.79 -10.50
N THR A 133 -12.98 -16.98 -10.47
CA THR A 133 -13.24 -15.97 -11.51
C THR A 133 -12.12 -14.94 -11.60
N VAL A 134 -11.70 -14.36 -10.47
CA VAL A 134 -10.61 -13.38 -10.43
C VAL A 134 -9.30 -14.01 -10.90
N THR A 135 -9.01 -15.24 -10.51
CA THR A 135 -7.82 -16.00 -10.98
C THR A 135 -7.85 -16.16 -12.51
N GLY A 136 -8.99 -16.52 -13.07
CA GLY A 136 -9.16 -16.65 -14.53
C GLY A 136 -8.95 -15.33 -15.27
N LEU A 137 -9.51 -14.24 -14.73
CA LEU A 137 -9.31 -12.89 -15.28
C LEU A 137 -7.84 -12.46 -15.25
N TYR A 138 -7.12 -12.73 -14.16
CA TYR A 138 -5.69 -12.43 -14.07
C TYR A 138 -4.86 -13.25 -15.07
N ARG A 139 -5.17 -14.54 -15.31
CA ARG A 139 -4.49 -15.34 -16.34
C ARG A 139 -4.60 -14.71 -17.73
N ILE A 140 -5.79 -14.21 -18.07
CA ILE A 140 -6.01 -13.53 -19.35
C ILE A 140 -5.26 -12.20 -19.40
N ALA A 141 -5.37 -11.39 -18.34
CA ALA A 141 -4.78 -10.07 -18.26
C ALA A 141 -3.25 -10.10 -18.28
N PHE A 142 -2.64 -11.08 -17.58
CA PHE A 142 -1.19 -11.14 -17.37
C PHE A 142 -0.45 -12.02 -18.40
N ARG A 143 -1.14 -12.55 -19.40
CA ARG A 143 -0.53 -13.46 -20.37
C ARG A 143 0.77 -12.97 -21.00
N ARG A 144 0.91 -11.64 -21.20
CA ARG A 144 2.08 -10.98 -21.80
C ARG A 144 2.59 -9.80 -20.97
N ALA A 145 2.15 -9.66 -19.73
CA ALA A 145 2.53 -8.57 -18.86
C ALA A 145 3.81 -8.88 -18.11
N VAL A 146 4.58 -7.84 -17.78
CA VAL A 146 5.51 -7.85 -16.65
C VAL A 146 4.69 -7.53 -15.41
N VAL A 147 4.78 -8.36 -14.37
CA VAL A 147 3.98 -8.19 -13.17
C VAL A 147 4.87 -7.98 -11.97
N PHE A 148 4.70 -6.84 -11.32
CA PHE A 148 5.35 -6.51 -10.07
C PHE A 148 4.48 -6.94 -8.88
N PHE A 149 5.11 -7.57 -7.91
CA PHE A 149 4.54 -7.94 -6.61
C PHE A 149 5.29 -7.22 -5.50
N GLU A 150 4.58 -6.87 -4.44
CA GLU A 150 5.13 -6.12 -3.32
C GLU A 150 5.69 -7.02 -2.21
N ASN A 151 5.39 -8.32 -2.23
CA ASN A 151 5.96 -9.34 -1.35
C ASN A 151 6.16 -10.68 -2.07
N ALA A 152 7.03 -11.52 -1.49
CA ALA A 152 7.41 -12.81 -2.07
C ALA A 152 6.28 -13.84 -2.02
N ASP A 153 5.46 -13.83 -0.97
CA ASP A 153 4.35 -14.77 -0.78
C ASP A 153 3.28 -14.60 -1.88
N ASP A 154 2.89 -13.35 -2.18
CA ASP A 154 1.91 -13.07 -3.24
C ASP A 154 2.46 -13.43 -4.62
N ARG A 155 3.74 -13.13 -4.88
CA ARG A 155 4.43 -13.54 -6.11
C ARG A 155 4.39 -15.06 -6.26
N GLN A 156 4.80 -15.79 -5.21
CA GLN A 156 4.86 -17.26 -5.24
C GLN A 156 3.46 -17.86 -5.44
N LEU A 157 2.45 -17.32 -4.75
CA LEU A 157 1.07 -17.76 -4.91
C LEU A 157 0.57 -17.67 -6.37
N PHE A 158 0.96 -16.62 -7.10
CA PHE A 158 0.56 -16.47 -8.51
C PHE A 158 1.30 -17.44 -9.44
N VAL A 159 2.57 -17.69 -9.15
CA VAL A 159 3.37 -18.69 -9.89
C VAL A 159 2.83 -20.10 -9.64
N ASP A 160 2.62 -20.52 -8.38
CA ASP A 160 2.12 -21.85 -8.01
C ASP A 160 0.74 -22.13 -8.61
N ARG A 161 -0.12 -21.10 -8.65
CA ARG A 161 -1.45 -21.19 -9.28
C ARG A 161 -1.42 -21.10 -10.80
N ARG A 162 -0.23 -21.01 -11.40
CA ARG A 162 -0.05 -20.87 -12.86
C ARG A 162 -0.89 -19.74 -13.44
N ILE A 163 -0.96 -18.62 -12.73
CA ILE A 163 -1.62 -17.39 -13.19
C ILE A 163 -0.72 -16.68 -14.21
N LEU A 164 0.58 -16.73 -13.98
CA LEU A 164 1.64 -16.20 -14.85
C LEU A 164 2.89 -17.11 -14.77
N ARG A 165 3.84 -16.89 -15.66
CA ARG A 165 5.11 -17.60 -15.66
C ARG A 165 6.11 -16.94 -14.72
N PRO A 166 7.09 -17.69 -14.12
CA PRO A 166 8.06 -17.14 -13.17
C PRO A 166 8.84 -15.92 -13.70
N GLU A 167 9.21 -15.91 -14.98
CA GLU A 167 9.99 -14.83 -15.59
C GLU A 167 9.18 -13.52 -15.75
N GLN A 168 7.86 -13.58 -15.70
CA GLN A 168 6.98 -12.42 -15.70
C GLN A 168 6.85 -11.77 -14.32
N ALA A 169 7.08 -12.56 -13.24
CA ALA A 169 6.87 -12.17 -11.86
C ALA A 169 8.12 -11.55 -11.26
N ARG A 170 8.07 -10.26 -10.99
CA ARG A 170 9.17 -9.49 -10.39
C ARG A 170 8.75 -8.95 -9.02
N LEU A 171 9.72 -8.75 -8.13
CA LEU A 171 9.49 -8.08 -6.85
C LEU A 171 9.84 -6.59 -6.96
N VAL A 172 9.04 -5.77 -6.29
CA VAL A 172 9.34 -4.37 -6.02
C VAL A 172 8.97 -4.06 -4.56
N PRO A 173 9.68 -3.17 -3.90
CA PRO A 173 9.41 -2.82 -2.50
C PRO A 173 8.19 -1.87 -2.39
N GLY A 174 7.01 -2.36 -2.73
CA GLY A 174 5.75 -1.64 -2.66
C GLY A 174 5.71 -0.38 -3.54
N SER A 175 5.28 0.73 -2.95
CA SER A 175 5.41 2.06 -3.55
C SER A 175 6.78 2.69 -3.26
N GLY A 176 7.56 2.08 -2.39
CA GLY A 176 8.71 2.69 -1.79
C GLY A 176 8.36 3.81 -0.81
N ILE A 177 9.34 4.35 -0.14
CA ILE A 177 9.19 5.52 0.72
C ILE A 177 10.16 6.62 0.30
N ASP A 178 9.65 7.84 0.25
CA ASP A 178 10.45 9.05 0.04
C ASP A 178 11.15 9.42 1.35
N LEU A 179 12.44 9.15 1.43
CA LEU A 179 13.25 9.34 2.62
C LEU A 179 13.57 10.79 2.92
N ASP A 180 13.43 11.68 1.93
CA ASP A 180 13.62 13.11 2.10
C ASP A 180 12.37 13.76 2.72
N SER A 181 11.20 13.22 2.42
CA SER A 181 9.93 13.65 3.02
C SER A 181 9.69 13.07 4.41
N PHE A 182 10.20 11.85 4.69
CA PHE A 182 10.08 11.17 5.99
C PHE A 182 11.42 11.20 6.73
N VAL A 183 11.69 12.32 7.38
CA VAL A 183 12.95 12.56 8.13
C VAL A 183 12.86 11.89 9.50
N VAL A 184 14.00 11.37 9.98
CA VAL A 184 14.09 10.80 11.34
C VAL A 184 13.73 11.88 12.37
N ALA A 185 12.94 11.50 13.36
CA ALA A 185 12.58 12.33 14.50
C ALA A 185 13.02 11.63 15.80
N ASP A 186 13.33 12.40 16.83
CA ASP A 186 13.68 11.83 18.14
C ASP A 186 12.51 11.05 18.74
N LEU A 187 12.82 10.02 19.52
CA LEU A 187 11.79 9.28 20.25
C LEU A 187 11.28 10.13 21.43
N PRO A 188 9.97 10.09 21.74
CA PRO A 188 9.46 10.74 22.93
C PRO A 188 10.05 10.09 24.19
N SER A 189 10.53 10.90 25.13
CA SER A 189 11.11 10.46 26.41
C SER A 189 10.07 10.30 27.50
N ASP A 190 9.02 11.13 27.47
CA ASP A 190 8.11 11.33 28.61
C ASP A 190 6.88 10.41 28.57
N GLU A 191 6.49 9.95 27.39
CA GLU A 191 5.28 9.16 27.19
C GLU A 191 5.55 7.97 26.27
N THR A 192 4.90 6.83 26.55
CA THR A 192 4.90 5.70 25.64
C THR A 192 3.63 5.76 24.79
N ILE A 193 3.77 6.08 23.50
CA ILE A 193 2.65 6.21 22.55
C ILE A 193 2.74 5.10 21.49
N PHE A 194 1.73 4.23 21.45
CA PHE A 194 1.53 3.24 20.41
C PHE A 194 0.55 3.80 19.38
N LEU A 195 0.99 3.99 18.14
CA LEU A 195 0.22 4.59 17.07
C LEU A 195 -0.15 3.54 16.01
N LEU A 196 -1.46 3.31 15.80
CA LEU A 196 -1.97 2.54 14.68
C LEU A 196 -2.45 3.49 13.58
N ILE A 197 -1.87 3.37 12.38
CA ILE A 197 -2.25 4.15 11.20
C ILE A 197 -2.83 3.22 10.15
N ALA A 198 -4.16 3.26 9.96
CA ALA A 198 -4.85 2.46 8.95
C ALA A 198 -6.27 2.96 8.72
N ARG A 199 -6.91 2.53 7.63
CA ARG A 199 -8.36 2.59 7.54
C ARG A 199 -8.98 1.79 8.69
N LEU A 200 -10.02 2.32 9.32
CA LEU A 200 -10.65 1.67 10.47
C LEU A 200 -11.56 0.52 10.02
N ILE A 201 -10.92 -0.61 9.71
CA ILE A 201 -11.57 -1.87 9.32
C ILE A 201 -10.99 -3.04 10.12
N GLY A 202 -11.80 -4.07 10.37
CA GLY A 202 -11.39 -5.25 11.14
C GLY A 202 -10.17 -5.96 10.54
N ASP A 203 -10.05 -6.02 9.21
CA ASP A 203 -8.91 -6.66 8.54
C ASP A 203 -7.56 -5.98 8.84
N LYS A 204 -7.57 -4.75 9.39
CA LYS A 204 -6.38 -4.03 9.87
C LYS A 204 -6.05 -4.30 11.34
N GLY A 205 -6.84 -5.16 12.00
CA GLY A 205 -6.61 -5.54 13.40
C GLY A 205 -6.94 -4.44 14.40
N VAL A 206 -7.86 -3.52 14.03
CA VAL A 206 -8.23 -2.40 14.91
C VAL A 206 -8.84 -2.92 16.22
N ARG A 207 -9.66 -3.98 16.17
CA ARG A 207 -10.26 -4.56 17.38
C ARG A 207 -9.22 -5.23 18.27
N GLU A 208 -8.27 -5.94 17.66
CA GLU A 208 -7.14 -6.55 18.37
C GLU A 208 -6.27 -5.50 19.05
N PHE A 209 -6.07 -4.35 18.40
CA PHE A 209 -5.33 -3.23 19.00
C PHE A 209 -6.07 -2.66 20.22
N VAL A 210 -7.38 -2.48 20.14
CA VAL A 210 -8.19 -1.98 21.25
C VAL A 210 -8.22 -2.97 22.43
N GLU A 211 -8.36 -4.28 22.16
CA GLU A 211 -8.33 -5.29 23.22
C GLU A 211 -6.93 -5.40 23.86
N ALA A 212 -5.88 -5.32 23.08
CA ALA A 212 -4.50 -5.25 23.58
C ALA A 212 -4.30 -4.00 24.47
N ALA A 213 -4.76 -2.83 24.01
CA ALA A 213 -4.70 -1.59 24.77
C ALA A 213 -5.44 -1.73 26.12
N ARG A 214 -6.64 -2.33 26.11
CA ARG A 214 -7.44 -2.56 27.32
C ARG A 214 -6.68 -3.43 28.34
N SER A 215 -6.06 -4.50 27.88
CA SER A 215 -5.30 -5.41 28.76
C SER A 215 -4.02 -4.77 29.31
N LEU A 216 -3.42 -3.83 28.59
CA LEU A 216 -2.18 -3.18 29.00
C LEU A 216 -2.38 -2.03 29.99
N ARG A 217 -3.60 -1.48 30.16
CA ARG A 217 -3.84 -0.33 31.02
C ARG A 217 -3.39 -0.50 32.47
N GLN A 218 -3.53 -1.72 33.02
CA GLN A 218 -3.08 -1.99 34.38
C GLN A 218 -1.55 -2.12 34.48
N ARG A 219 -0.90 -2.64 33.43
CA ARG A 219 0.55 -2.85 33.40
C ARG A 219 1.34 -1.62 32.96
N MET A 220 0.70 -0.75 32.13
CA MET A 220 1.28 0.46 31.55
C MET A 220 0.29 1.62 31.67
N PRO A 221 0.01 2.13 32.90
CA PRO A 221 -1.06 3.13 33.13
C PRO A 221 -0.80 4.46 32.42
N HIS A 222 0.47 4.77 32.09
CA HIS A 222 0.87 5.99 31.37
C HIS A 222 1.00 5.81 29.86
N ALA A 223 0.80 4.60 29.33
CA ALA A 223 0.84 4.38 27.90
C ALA A 223 -0.42 4.91 27.21
N ARG A 224 -0.24 5.51 26.05
CA ARG A 224 -1.32 6.03 25.20
C ARG A 224 -1.43 5.17 23.94
N PHE A 225 -2.66 4.87 23.55
CA PHE A 225 -2.99 4.03 22.41
C PHE A 225 -3.79 4.86 21.42
N GLN A 226 -3.19 5.16 20.28
CA GLN A 226 -3.73 6.11 19.31
C GLN A 226 -4.14 5.42 18.02
N LEU A 227 -5.34 5.76 17.52
CA LEU A 227 -5.85 5.36 16.21
C LEU A 227 -5.89 6.56 15.28
N LEU A 228 -5.25 6.44 14.12
CA LEU A 228 -5.25 7.45 13.06
C LEU A 228 -5.74 6.82 11.75
N GLY A 229 -6.84 7.34 11.19
CA GLY A 229 -7.37 6.93 9.90
C GLY A 229 -8.89 6.99 9.82
N GLY A 230 -9.40 6.98 8.60
CA GLY A 230 -10.82 7.12 8.32
C GLY A 230 -11.62 5.82 8.44
N ILE A 231 -12.91 5.97 8.74
CA ILE A 231 -13.91 4.90 8.69
C ILE A 231 -14.20 4.59 7.22
N ASP A 232 -14.09 3.34 6.82
CA ASP A 232 -14.48 2.87 5.46
C ASP A 232 -15.87 2.23 5.51
N GLU A 233 -16.93 3.05 5.56
CA GLU A 233 -18.33 2.60 5.70
C GLU A 233 -18.77 1.57 4.66
N GLY A 234 -18.16 1.57 3.49
CA GLY A 234 -18.47 0.59 2.45
C GLY A 234 -17.69 -0.72 2.58
N ASN A 235 -16.88 -0.91 3.61
CA ASN A 235 -16.17 -2.16 3.87
C ASN A 235 -16.98 -3.05 4.80
N ARG A 236 -17.00 -4.37 4.53
CA ARG A 236 -17.76 -5.34 5.34
C ARG A 236 -17.26 -5.49 6.76
N THR A 237 -15.99 -5.17 7.00
CA THR A 237 -15.35 -5.26 8.32
C THR A 237 -15.13 -3.86 8.93
N SER A 238 -15.80 -2.83 8.39
CA SER A 238 -15.70 -1.46 8.88
C SER A 238 -15.98 -1.38 10.37
N ILE A 239 -15.15 -0.62 11.08
CA ILE A 239 -15.44 -0.20 12.45
C ILE A 239 -16.57 0.82 12.38
N GLN A 240 -17.66 0.56 13.10
CA GLN A 240 -18.79 1.46 13.10
C GLN A 240 -18.54 2.62 14.08
N LYS A 241 -19.10 3.80 13.76
CA LYS A 241 -18.90 4.98 14.59
C LYS A 241 -19.31 4.76 16.06
N PRO A 242 -20.45 4.12 16.39
CA PRO A 242 -20.81 3.85 17.80
C PRO A 242 -19.81 2.95 18.52
N GLU A 243 -19.20 1.98 17.81
CA GLU A 243 -18.16 1.10 18.36
C GLU A 243 -16.89 1.91 18.69
N LEU A 244 -16.46 2.79 17.78
CA LEU A 244 -15.32 3.68 17.98
C LEU A 244 -15.56 4.66 19.13
N ASP A 245 -16.73 5.31 19.15
CA ASP A 245 -17.09 6.28 20.19
C ASP A 245 -17.13 5.63 21.58
N ALA A 246 -17.59 4.37 21.68
CA ALA A 246 -17.59 3.61 22.95
C ALA A 246 -16.15 3.35 23.44
N TRP A 247 -15.21 3.04 22.57
CA TRP A 247 -13.79 2.85 22.95
C TRP A 247 -13.12 4.15 23.42
N VAL A 248 -13.42 5.24 22.75
CA VAL A 248 -12.91 6.59 23.13
C VAL A 248 -13.52 7.01 24.46
N HIS A 249 -14.84 6.87 24.65
CA HIS A 249 -15.53 7.24 25.89
C HIS A 249 -15.05 6.42 27.10
N ALA A 250 -14.79 5.13 26.89
CA ALA A 250 -14.18 4.27 27.90
C ALA A 250 -12.69 4.61 28.15
N GLY A 251 -12.14 5.57 27.40
CA GLY A 251 -10.76 6.01 27.47
C GLY A 251 -9.74 4.93 27.11
N VAL A 252 -10.12 3.85 26.40
CA VAL A 252 -9.21 2.76 26.03
C VAL A 252 -8.23 3.22 24.98
N ILE A 253 -8.68 4.04 24.03
CA ILE A 253 -7.87 4.61 22.94
C ILE A 253 -8.17 6.09 22.74
N GLU A 254 -7.26 6.77 22.02
CA GLU A 254 -7.45 8.10 21.49
C GLU A 254 -7.65 8.02 19.99
N TYR A 255 -8.76 8.55 19.49
CA TYR A 255 -9.00 8.66 18.06
C TYR A 255 -8.56 10.01 17.53
N LEU A 256 -7.62 10.00 16.59
CA LEU A 256 -6.99 11.21 16.04
C LEU A 256 -7.63 11.70 14.74
N GLY A 257 -8.68 11.02 14.27
CA GLY A 257 -9.33 11.36 13.01
C GLY A 257 -8.57 10.87 11.78
N GLU A 258 -8.76 11.56 10.66
CA GLU A 258 -8.13 11.29 9.37
C GLU A 258 -7.25 12.48 8.98
N THR A 259 -6.11 12.21 8.36
CA THR A 259 -5.16 13.23 7.91
C THR A 259 -4.57 12.90 6.54
N ASP A 260 -4.17 13.95 5.82
CA ASP A 260 -3.35 13.82 4.60
C ASP A 260 -1.83 13.79 4.91
N ASP A 261 -1.42 14.15 6.15
CA ASP A 261 -0.03 14.11 6.61
C ASP A 261 0.10 13.38 7.94
N VAL A 262 0.66 12.18 7.90
CA VAL A 262 0.86 11.32 9.08
C VAL A 262 2.12 11.65 9.88
N ARG A 263 3.05 12.45 9.30
CA ARG A 263 4.37 12.71 9.88
C ARG A 263 4.33 13.33 11.27
N PRO A 264 3.48 14.33 11.56
CA PRO A 264 3.41 14.92 12.91
C PRO A 264 2.97 13.92 13.99
N PHE A 265 2.17 12.93 13.62
CA PHE A 265 1.69 11.87 14.52
C PHE A 265 2.76 10.80 14.72
N ILE A 266 3.44 10.39 13.66
CA ILE A 266 4.56 9.44 13.74
C ILE A 266 5.69 10.02 14.57
N ALA A 267 6.00 11.32 14.42
CA ALA A 267 7.06 11.98 15.19
C ALA A 267 6.83 11.91 16.71
N LYS A 268 5.57 11.90 17.14
CA LYS A 268 5.19 11.81 18.57
C LYS A 268 5.04 10.36 19.07
N ALA A 269 5.04 9.38 18.17
CA ALA A 269 4.84 7.98 18.54
C ALA A 269 6.14 7.35 19.05
N SER A 270 6.04 6.48 20.05
CA SER A 270 7.13 5.61 20.51
C SER A 270 7.27 4.38 19.61
N ALA A 271 6.18 3.94 19.01
CA ALA A 271 6.15 2.83 18.05
C ALA A 271 4.97 2.96 17.09
N VAL A 272 5.12 2.45 15.87
CA VAL A 272 4.02 2.24 14.93
C VAL A 272 3.56 0.79 15.00
N VAL A 273 2.24 0.59 15.17
CA VAL A 273 1.62 -0.72 15.36
C VAL A 273 0.69 -1.02 14.20
N LEU A 274 0.82 -2.20 13.60
CA LEU A 274 -0.09 -2.65 12.53
C LEU A 274 -0.42 -4.14 12.67
N PRO A 275 -1.48 -4.52 13.38
CA PRO A 275 -1.88 -5.91 13.57
C PRO A 275 -2.77 -6.44 12.43
N SER A 276 -2.42 -6.13 11.20
CA SER A 276 -3.18 -6.48 9.98
C SER A 276 -3.22 -7.99 9.74
N TYR A 277 -4.30 -8.48 9.13
CA TYR A 277 -4.43 -9.90 8.79
C TYR A 277 -3.70 -10.28 7.49
N ARG A 278 -3.41 -9.33 6.62
CA ARG A 278 -2.63 -9.48 5.40
C ARG A 278 -2.35 -8.12 4.77
N GLU A 279 -1.14 -7.93 4.24
CA GLU A 279 -0.73 -6.75 3.49
C GLU A 279 -0.06 -7.12 2.16
N GLY A 280 0.04 -6.18 1.24
CA GLY A 280 1.00 -6.22 0.16
C GLY A 280 2.38 -5.83 0.70
N LEU A 281 2.58 -4.54 0.89
CA LEU A 281 3.64 -3.96 1.72
C LEU A 281 3.05 -2.76 2.47
N PRO A 282 2.96 -2.80 3.82
CA PRO A 282 2.20 -1.82 4.58
C PRO A 282 2.92 -0.47 4.67
N ARG A 283 2.32 0.55 4.05
CA ARG A 283 2.89 1.89 3.98
C ARG A 283 3.13 2.51 5.35
N SER A 284 2.20 2.35 6.29
CA SER A 284 2.34 2.91 7.64
C SER A 284 3.56 2.36 8.40
N LEU A 285 3.91 1.09 8.20
CA LEU A 285 5.16 0.54 8.76
C LEU A 285 6.39 1.14 8.10
N LEU A 286 6.38 1.33 6.76
CA LEU A 286 7.48 1.99 6.07
C LEU A 286 7.66 3.45 6.50
N GLU A 287 6.57 4.17 6.70
CA GLU A 287 6.55 5.56 7.17
C GLU A 287 7.08 5.67 8.60
N GLY A 288 6.63 4.77 9.50
CA GLY A 288 7.15 4.67 10.85
C GLY A 288 8.64 4.37 10.88
N ALA A 289 9.07 3.34 10.15
CA ALA A 289 10.48 2.96 10.04
C ALA A 289 11.34 4.08 9.45
N ALA A 290 10.86 4.78 8.42
CA ALA A 290 11.56 5.90 7.81
C ALA A 290 11.79 7.05 8.78
N MET A 291 10.88 7.26 9.72
CA MET A 291 11.01 8.27 10.77
C MET A 291 11.71 7.74 12.05
N GLY A 292 12.33 6.57 11.99
CA GLY A 292 13.09 6.00 13.09
C GLY A 292 12.20 5.44 14.22
N ARG A 293 10.98 5.02 13.92
CA ARG A 293 10.10 4.37 14.92
C ARG A 293 10.33 2.86 14.94
N PRO A 294 10.50 2.23 16.12
CA PRO A 294 10.31 0.80 16.28
C PRO A 294 8.93 0.35 15.81
N LEU A 295 8.82 -0.88 15.34
CA LEU A 295 7.61 -1.39 14.72
C LEU A 295 7.01 -2.56 15.51
N ILE A 296 5.68 -2.66 15.51
CA ILE A 296 4.98 -3.86 15.97
C ILE A 296 3.99 -4.27 14.89
N ALA A 297 4.08 -5.50 14.42
CA ALA A 297 3.19 -5.98 13.37
C ALA A 297 2.86 -7.46 13.54
N THR A 298 1.84 -7.92 12.84
CA THR A 298 1.54 -9.34 12.73
C THR A 298 2.54 -10.06 11.84
N ASP A 299 2.85 -11.33 12.18
CA ASP A 299 3.64 -12.23 11.35
C ASP A 299 2.83 -12.74 10.15
N VAL A 300 2.57 -11.85 9.20
CA VAL A 300 1.83 -12.13 7.96
C VAL A 300 2.59 -11.56 6.76
N PRO A 301 2.29 -12.04 5.53
CA PRO A 301 2.89 -11.49 4.31
C PRO A 301 2.77 -9.96 4.25
N GLY A 302 3.84 -9.31 3.83
CA GLY A 302 3.98 -7.86 3.77
C GLY A 302 4.42 -7.24 5.09
N CYS A 303 3.85 -7.62 6.22
CA CYS A 303 4.27 -7.12 7.54
C CYS A 303 5.63 -7.67 7.96
N ARG A 304 5.82 -9.01 7.86
CA ARG A 304 7.10 -9.67 8.17
C ARG A 304 8.24 -9.26 7.24
N ASP A 305 7.93 -8.72 6.06
CA ASP A 305 8.98 -8.24 5.15
C ASP A 305 9.62 -6.94 5.68
N VAL A 306 8.86 -6.16 6.47
CA VAL A 306 9.31 -4.88 7.04
C VAL A 306 9.89 -5.06 8.45
N VAL A 307 9.34 -5.97 9.25
CA VAL A 307 9.73 -6.17 10.65
C VAL A 307 10.66 -7.36 10.79
N ASP A 308 11.85 -7.14 11.35
CA ASP A 308 12.79 -8.17 11.81
C ASP A 308 12.66 -8.29 13.33
N GLU A 309 12.21 -9.47 13.80
CA GLU A 309 11.95 -9.76 15.21
C GLU A 309 13.13 -9.43 16.10
N GLY A 310 12.94 -8.58 17.10
CA GLY A 310 13.96 -8.17 18.06
C GLY A 310 15.02 -7.20 17.53
N VAL A 311 15.04 -6.88 16.23
CA VAL A 311 16.03 -6.01 15.60
C VAL A 311 15.48 -4.60 15.36
N ASN A 312 14.36 -4.50 14.65
CA ASN A 312 13.71 -3.21 14.36
C ASN A 312 12.28 -3.13 14.90
N GLY A 313 11.82 -4.18 15.60
CA GLY A 313 10.48 -4.27 16.16
C GLY A 313 10.15 -5.66 16.67
N PHE A 314 8.87 -5.91 16.89
CA PHE A 314 8.35 -7.20 17.32
C PHE A 314 7.20 -7.67 16.43
N LEU A 315 7.17 -8.99 16.19
CA LEU A 315 6.08 -9.65 15.49
C LEU A 315 5.09 -10.27 16.49
N CYS A 316 3.81 -10.27 16.14
CA CYS A 316 2.76 -10.93 16.91
C CYS A 316 1.92 -11.85 16.01
N GLU A 317 1.16 -12.74 16.63
CA GLU A 317 0.22 -13.60 15.92
C GLU A 317 -0.97 -12.81 15.39
N SER A 318 -1.39 -13.12 14.16
CA SER A 318 -2.58 -12.50 13.56
C SER A 318 -3.85 -12.91 14.32
N ARG A 319 -4.74 -11.94 14.53
CA ARG A 319 -6.02 -12.13 15.26
C ARG A 319 -5.85 -12.57 16.71
N ASN A 320 -4.73 -12.23 17.30
CA ASN A 320 -4.43 -12.56 18.69
C ASN A 320 -4.08 -11.29 19.49
N PRO A 321 -5.06 -10.68 20.19
CA PRO A 321 -4.82 -9.47 20.96
C PRO A 321 -3.87 -9.69 22.15
N VAL A 322 -3.78 -10.92 22.67
CA VAL A 322 -2.84 -11.25 23.77
C VAL A 322 -1.40 -11.22 23.25
N SER A 323 -1.12 -11.84 22.10
CA SER A 323 0.18 -11.80 21.46
C SER A 323 0.58 -10.36 21.07
N LEU A 324 -0.39 -9.56 20.62
CA LEU A 324 -0.16 -8.14 20.32
C LEU A 324 0.18 -7.34 21.60
N ALA A 325 -0.57 -7.56 22.67
CA ALA A 325 -0.31 -6.90 23.95
C ALA A 325 1.07 -7.27 24.50
N ASP A 326 1.50 -8.53 24.37
CA ASP A 326 2.84 -8.95 24.79
C ASP A 326 3.93 -8.22 23.98
N ALA A 327 3.80 -8.15 22.64
CA ALA A 327 4.74 -7.43 21.79
C ALA A 327 4.81 -5.93 22.16
N MET A 328 3.65 -5.30 22.42
CA MET A 328 3.57 -3.90 22.85
C MET A 328 4.21 -3.71 24.23
N TRP A 329 3.96 -4.62 25.17
CA TRP A 329 4.57 -4.55 26.50
C TRP A 329 6.08 -4.74 26.45
N ARG A 330 6.57 -5.73 25.70
CA ARG A 330 8.01 -5.96 25.49
C ARG A 330 8.68 -4.69 25.00
N LEU A 331 8.14 -4.06 23.97
CA LEU A 331 8.71 -2.83 23.39
C LEU A 331 8.64 -1.65 24.38
N GLY A 332 7.50 -1.43 25.02
CA GLY A 332 7.31 -0.33 25.95
C GLY A 332 8.17 -0.44 27.23
N SER A 333 8.55 -1.68 27.61
CA SER A 333 9.41 -1.95 28.77
C SER A 333 10.90 -1.86 28.45
N LEU A 334 11.30 -1.72 27.19
CA LEU A 334 12.70 -1.55 26.82
C LEU A 334 13.24 -0.19 27.29
N PRO A 335 14.53 -0.11 27.71
CA PRO A 335 15.22 1.14 27.90
C PRO A 335 15.16 2.02 26.63
N GLU A 336 15.13 3.33 26.79
CA GLU A 336 15.08 4.29 25.68
C GLU A 336 16.18 4.05 24.64
N GLN A 337 17.41 3.79 25.09
CA GLN A 337 18.53 3.51 24.20
C GLN A 337 18.28 2.30 23.31
N GLN A 338 17.63 1.23 23.80
CA GLN A 338 17.30 0.06 23.00
C GLN A 338 16.19 0.37 22.00
N ARG A 339 15.16 1.11 22.41
CA ARG A 339 14.10 1.58 21.49
C ARG A 339 14.69 2.45 20.38
N SER A 340 15.60 3.36 20.72
CA SER A 340 16.30 4.20 19.75
C SER A 340 17.13 3.36 18.77
N SER A 341 17.84 2.36 19.26
CA SER A 341 18.62 1.42 18.42
C SER A 341 17.72 0.63 17.46
N MET A 342 16.54 0.18 17.93
CA MET A 342 15.53 -0.47 17.09
C MET A 342 15.00 0.47 16.01
N GLY A 343 14.69 1.71 16.36
CA GLY A 343 14.26 2.73 15.41
C GLY A 343 15.31 3.03 14.35
N ALA A 344 16.58 3.15 14.76
CA ALA A 344 17.69 3.30 13.82
C ALA A 344 17.85 2.09 12.88
N ALA A 345 17.64 0.88 13.38
CA ALA A 345 17.64 -0.34 12.56
C ALA A 345 16.46 -0.35 11.57
N ALA A 346 15.27 0.09 11.99
CA ALA A 346 14.11 0.25 11.12
C ALA A 346 14.41 1.23 9.96
N ARG A 347 14.99 2.39 10.27
CA ARG A 347 15.41 3.38 9.26
C ARG A 347 16.41 2.79 8.27
N ARG A 348 17.46 2.12 8.74
CA ARG A 348 18.47 1.50 7.85
C ARG A 348 17.81 0.49 6.90
N LYS A 349 16.96 -0.40 7.42
CA LYS A 349 16.26 -1.38 6.58
C LYS A 349 15.46 -0.72 5.47
N VAL A 350 14.73 0.35 5.79
CA VAL A 350 13.93 1.07 4.78
C VAL A 350 14.82 1.76 3.75
N GLN A 351 15.95 2.35 4.16
CA GLN A 351 16.90 2.96 3.24
C GLN A 351 17.49 1.95 2.24
N GLU A 352 17.84 0.77 2.72
CA GLU A 352 18.48 -0.27 1.93
C GLU A 352 17.50 -1.04 1.02
N GLN A 353 16.26 -1.27 1.49
CA GLN A 353 15.37 -2.23 0.85
C GLN A 353 14.05 -1.63 0.33
N PHE A 354 13.62 -0.48 0.84
CA PHE A 354 12.27 0.05 0.58
C PHE A 354 12.24 1.50 0.10
N SER A 355 13.38 2.08 -0.31
CA SER A 355 13.40 3.44 -0.84
C SER A 355 12.63 3.56 -2.16
N GLU A 356 11.98 4.70 -2.39
CA GLU A 356 11.26 4.99 -3.64
C GLU A 356 12.19 4.92 -4.87
N ALA A 357 13.46 5.25 -4.70
CA ALA A 357 14.46 5.16 -5.77
C ALA A 357 14.62 3.74 -6.34
N LEU A 358 14.52 2.71 -5.49
CA LEU A 358 14.55 1.31 -5.92
C LEU A 358 13.33 0.96 -6.79
N VAL A 359 12.15 1.43 -6.40
CA VAL A 359 10.92 1.24 -7.16
C VAL A 359 11.00 1.94 -8.51
N ILE A 360 11.37 3.22 -8.53
CA ILE A 360 11.53 4.01 -9.75
C ILE A 360 12.48 3.31 -10.72
N ARG A 361 13.64 2.87 -10.24
CA ARG A 361 14.64 2.13 -11.05
C ARG A 361 14.04 0.86 -11.66
N ALA A 362 13.26 0.09 -10.88
CA ALA A 362 12.62 -1.13 -11.36
C ALA A 362 11.63 -0.85 -12.50
N TYR A 363 10.81 0.21 -12.39
CA TYR A 363 9.87 0.61 -13.44
C TYR A 363 10.59 1.11 -14.70
N LEU A 364 11.59 1.97 -14.56
CA LEU A 364 12.37 2.48 -15.70
C LEU A 364 13.08 1.35 -16.45
N ASN A 365 13.69 0.39 -15.71
CA ASN A 365 14.32 -0.79 -16.31
C ASN A 365 13.30 -1.69 -17.03
N ALA A 366 12.11 -1.88 -16.45
CA ALA A 366 11.06 -2.65 -17.10
C ALA A 366 10.57 -1.99 -18.39
N LEU A 367 10.35 -0.67 -18.40
CA LEU A 367 9.96 0.10 -19.57
C LEU A 367 11.04 0.05 -20.68
N ALA A 368 12.31 0.19 -20.30
CA ALA A 368 13.43 0.06 -21.25
C ALA A 368 13.52 -1.35 -21.86
N GLY A 369 13.27 -2.39 -21.06
CA GLY A 369 13.26 -3.78 -21.53
C GLY A 369 12.11 -4.09 -22.51
N LEU A 370 10.93 -3.49 -22.32
CA LEU A 370 9.78 -3.65 -23.23
C LEU A 370 10.00 -3.01 -24.63
N GLN A 371 11.00 -2.15 -24.76
CA GLN A 371 11.32 -1.45 -26.01
C GLN A 371 12.33 -2.20 -26.88
N ARG A 372 13.01 -3.21 -26.34
CA ARG A 372 14.05 -3.98 -27.03
C ARG A 372 13.49 -5.26 -27.71
N ASN A 373 12.26 -5.62 -27.37
CA ASN A 373 11.53 -6.75 -27.91
C ASN A 373 10.38 -6.30 -28.83
#